data_8ef172fd3b9f73f9e95a828de9b30ea3
#
_entry.id   8ef172fd3b9f73f9e95a828de9b30ea3
#
_cell.length_a   1.000
_cell.length_b   1.000
_cell.length_c   1.000
_cell.angle_alpha   90.00
_cell.angle_beta   90.00
_cell.angle_gamma   90.00
#
_symmetry.space_group_name_H-M   'P 1'
#
loop_
_entity.id
_entity.type
_entity.pdbx_description
1 polymer ?
#
loop_
_entity_poly.entity_id
_entity_poly.type
_entity_poly.pdbx_seq_one_letter_code
_entity_poly.pdbx_strand_id
1 'polypeptide(L)'
;EKALTEAMQATEQANLSKTRFLAAASHDLLQPLNAARLFTTSLAERATTDEVRELTDHLEGALSSAENLISTLLEISKLDAGALRAEPKTFALTELFGQLSQEFQLIAEQRDIRFKARSRDVIVHTDPKLLRRVLQNFLSNALRYTEPHGQVLFAIRTFGPDIRIEVWDTGIGMHPDDLPSIFDEFKRLSEGIQTEKKGLGLGLSISKRICDLLGLRLTVHSHPGTGSRFAIMLPRSAGQPEPLNKRQSPRGQLLTQPLTGRTILVIDNDKAILLGMQSLLGGWGANVMTGTDLEDAKQAIKTQPAVQVALIDYHLDDGALGVDVIAVLRALRGDLDCALITADRSEEMKQQAKELGATVLNKPLKPAALRSWLTQKLRGKPLPRSP
;
A
#
# COMPACT_ATOMS: atom_id res chain seq x y z
N GLU A 1 17.40 -17.08 37.90
CA GLU A 1 17.06 -17.55 36.55
C GLU A 1 15.56 -17.72 36.36
N LYS A 2 14.82 -18.45 37.22
CA LYS A 2 13.37 -18.69 37.08
C LYS A 2 12.55 -17.39 37.04
N ALA A 3 12.79 -16.42 37.95
CA ALA A 3 12.13 -15.13 37.97
C ALA A 3 12.40 -14.27 36.71
N LEU A 4 13.59 -14.38 36.13
CA LEU A 4 13.94 -13.68 34.88
C LEU A 4 13.19 -14.30 33.69
N THR A 5 13.10 -15.62 33.63
CA THR A 5 12.36 -16.36 32.59
C THR A 5 10.87 -16.04 32.66
N GLU A 6 10.28 -16.01 33.87
CA GLU A 6 8.88 -15.65 34.09
C GLU A 6 8.59 -14.19 33.68
N ALA A 7 9.49 -13.24 34.01
CA ALA A 7 9.38 -11.85 33.58
C ALA A 7 9.51 -11.68 32.08
N MET A 8 10.42 -12.40 31.42
CA MET A 8 10.55 -12.40 29.95
C MET A 8 9.29 -12.95 29.28
N GLN A 9 8.75 -14.08 29.75
CA GLN A 9 7.52 -14.65 29.22
C GLN A 9 6.31 -13.74 29.39
N ALA A 10 6.17 -13.09 30.55
CA ALA A 10 5.11 -12.11 30.78
C ALA A 10 5.20 -10.91 29.85
N THR A 11 6.42 -10.40 29.59
CA THR A 11 6.66 -9.30 28.66
C THR A 11 6.34 -9.68 27.23
N GLU A 12 6.74 -10.89 26.80
CA GLU A 12 6.46 -11.40 25.47
C GLU A 12 4.95 -11.60 25.23
N GLN A 13 4.24 -12.18 26.23
CA GLN A 13 2.77 -12.31 26.18
C GLN A 13 2.07 -10.95 26.11
N ALA A 14 2.51 -9.97 26.90
CA ALA A 14 1.94 -8.62 26.86
C ALA A 14 2.15 -7.95 25.50
N ASN A 15 3.33 -8.09 24.89
CA ASN A 15 3.63 -7.57 23.55
C ASN A 15 2.80 -8.26 22.46
N LEU A 16 2.63 -9.57 22.51
CA LEU A 16 1.77 -10.32 21.58
C LEU A 16 0.30 -9.91 21.71
N SER A 17 -0.19 -9.72 22.94
CA SER A 17 -1.55 -9.26 23.21
C SER A 17 -1.77 -7.84 22.67
N LYS A 18 -0.83 -6.92 22.91
CA LYS A 18 -0.84 -5.55 22.37
C LYS A 18 -0.89 -5.56 20.84
N THR A 19 -0.09 -6.42 20.21
CA THR A 19 -0.04 -6.52 18.74
C THR A 19 -1.34 -7.05 18.15
N ARG A 20 -1.94 -8.08 18.75
CA ARG A 20 -3.25 -8.61 18.34
C ARG A 20 -4.35 -7.57 18.50
N PHE A 21 -4.37 -6.87 19.62
CA PHE A 21 -5.34 -5.78 19.87
C PHE A 21 -5.20 -4.67 18.82
N LEU A 22 -3.97 -4.20 18.55
CA LEU A 22 -3.75 -3.16 17.55
C LEU A 22 -4.06 -3.64 16.12
N ALA A 23 -3.85 -4.91 15.81
CA ALA A 23 -4.22 -5.46 14.51
C ALA A 23 -5.74 -5.49 14.31
N ALA A 24 -6.49 -5.94 15.32
CA ALA A 24 -7.95 -5.94 15.27
C ALA A 24 -8.51 -4.51 15.22
N ALA A 25 -8.08 -3.63 16.13
CA ALA A 25 -8.51 -2.23 16.15
C ALA A 25 -8.21 -1.50 14.84
N SER A 26 -7.09 -1.81 14.19
CA SER A 26 -6.75 -1.17 12.91
C SER A 26 -7.59 -1.67 11.76
N HIS A 27 -7.96 -2.94 11.74
CA HIS A 27 -8.93 -3.47 10.79
C HIS A 27 -10.24 -2.70 10.92
N ASP A 28 -10.75 -2.56 12.15
CA ASP A 28 -12.02 -1.88 12.45
C ASP A 28 -11.98 -0.37 12.14
N LEU A 29 -10.77 0.25 12.22
CA LEU A 29 -10.58 1.64 11.83
C LEU A 29 -10.40 1.82 10.32
N LEU A 30 -9.79 0.86 9.63
CA LEU A 30 -9.59 0.94 8.17
C LEU A 30 -10.88 0.68 7.39
N GLN A 31 -11.84 -0.09 7.92
CA GLN A 31 -13.12 -0.34 7.26
C GLN A 31 -13.90 0.95 7.00
N PRO A 32 -14.24 1.78 8.03
CA PRO A 32 -14.98 3.01 7.79
C PRO A 32 -14.21 4.04 6.95
N LEU A 33 -12.87 4.07 7.03
CA LEU A 33 -12.05 4.90 6.15
C LEU A 33 -12.14 4.47 4.69
N ASN A 34 -12.15 3.15 4.44
CA ASN A 34 -12.32 2.62 3.09
C ASN A 34 -13.70 2.95 2.52
N ALA A 35 -14.76 2.82 3.32
CA ALA A 35 -16.11 3.24 2.94
C ALA A 35 -16.15 4.75 2.62
N ALA A 36 -15.60 5.59 3.49
CA ALA A 36 -15.53 7.03 3.28
C ALA A 36 -14.78 7.39 1.98
N ARG A 37 -13.70 6.68 1.68
CA ARG A 37 -12.97 6.85 0.41
C ARG A 37 -13.82 6.51 -0.80
N LEU A 38 -14.58 5.42 -0.77
CA LEU A 38 -15.47 5.05 -1.88
C LEU A 38 -16.51 6.15 -2.13
N PHE A 39 -17.10 6.72 -1.07
CA PHE A 39 -18.03 7.84 -1.19
C PHE A 39 -17.36 9.11 -1.70
N THR A 40 -16.17 9.45 -1.18
CA THR A 40 -15.41 10.63 -1.64
C THR A 40 -15.07 10.53 -3.12
N THR A 41 -14.58 9.36 -3.57
CA THR A 41 -14.29 9.13 -4.99
C THR A 41 -15.56 9.22 -5.85
N SER A 42 -16.67 8.63 -5.40
CA SER A 42 -17.94 8.71 -6.12
C SER A 42 -18.47 10.14 -6.19
N LEU A 43 -18.24 10.94 -5.15
CA LEU A 43 -18.61 12.37 -5.12
C LEU A 43 -17.71 13.18 -6.08
N ALA A 44 -16.40 12.95 -6.07
CA ALA A 44 -15.46 13.62 -6.97
C ALA A 44 -15.78 13.37 -8.44
N GLU A 45 -16.15 12.13 -8.80
CA GLU A 45 -16.53 11.78 -10.17
C GLU A 45 -17.85 12.43 -10.63
N ARG A 46 -18.72 12.80 -9.69
CA ARG A 46 -20.01 13.48 -9.95
C ARG A 46 -19.93 14.99 -9.73
N ALA A 47 -18.78 15.50 -9.32
CA ALA A 47 -18.60 16.92 -9.04
C ALA A 47 -18.81 17.75 -10.31
N THR A 48 -19.76 18.68 -10.26
CA THR A 48 -20.11 19.60 -11.36
C THR A 48 -19.44 20.96 -11.21
N THR A 49 -18.91 21.28 -10.03
CA THR A 49 -18.24 22.54 -9.73
C THR A 49 -16.80 22.29 -9.26
N ASP A 50 -15.93 23.26 -9.52
CA ASP A 50 -14.52 23.19 -9.10
C ASP A 50 -14.39 23.23 -7.57
N GLU A 51 -15.28 23.94 -6.87
CA GLU A 51 -15.33 23.99 -5.41
C GLU A 51 -15.57 22.59 -4.80
N VAL A 52 -16.50 21.81 -5.35
CA VAL A 52 -16.76 20.42 -4.88
C VAL A 52 -15.58 19.52 -5.18
N ARG A 53 -14.88 19.71 -6.32
CA ARG A 53 -13.65 18.96 -6.61
C ARG A 53 -12.55 19.27 -5.61
N GLU A 54 -12.30 20.53 -5.32
CA GLU A 54 -11.29 20.93 -4.35
C GLU A 54 -11.57 20.36 -2.96
N LEU A 55 -12.83 20.41 -2.51
CA LEU A 55 -13.24 19.79 -1.25
C LEU A 55 -13.05 18.28 -1.24
N THR A 56 -13.37 17.58 -2.33
CA THR A 56 -13.16 16.14 -2.42
C THR A 56 -11.69 15.76 -2.46
N ASP A 57 -10.83 16.55 -3.10
CA ASP A 57 -9.38 16.36 -3.09
C ASP A 57 -8.80 16.55 -1.67
N HIS A 58 -9.28 17.53 -0.92
CA HIS A 58 -8.91 17.73 0.48
C HIS A 58 -9.35 16.55 1.37
N LEU A 59 -10.58 16.04 1.17
CA LEU A 59 -11.07 14.86 1.89
C LEU A 59 -10.24 13.60 1.57
N GLU A 60 -9.93 13.36 0.30
CA GLU A 60 -9.06 12.26 -0.13
C GLU A 60 -7.67 12.36 0.53
N GLY A 61 -7.10 13.56 0.59
CA GLY A 61 -5.84 13.84 1.26
C GLY A 61 -5.90 13.54 2.76
N ALA A 62 -6.99 13.90 3.45
CA ALA A 62 -7.21 13.64 4.86
C ALA A 62 -7.37 12.13 5.15
N LEU A 63 -8.19 11.43 4.34
CA LEU A 63 -8.40 9.99 4.44
C LEU A 63 -7.10 9.21 4.21
N SER A 64 -6.35 9.57 3.16
CA SER A 64 -5.04 8.96 2.88
C SER A 64 -4.04 9.18 4.01
N SER A 65 -4.08 10.34 4.66
CA SER A 65 -3.26 10.63 5.83
C SER A 65 -3.63 9.76 7.03
N ALA A 66 -4.94 9.59 7.29
CA ALA A 66 -5.44 8.73 8.37
C ALA A 66 -5.11 7.25 8.14
N GLU A 67 -5.28 6.75 6.92
CA GLU A 67 -4.89 5.37 6.55
C GLU A 67 -3.40 5.12 6.73
N ASN A 68 -2.56 6.07 6.30
CA ASN A 68 -1.11 5.98 6.49
C ASN A 68 -0.72 5.97 7.97
N LEU A 69 -1.43 6.74 8.82
CA LEU A 69 -1.26 6.74 10.27
C LEU A 69 -1.49 5.36 10.86
N ILE A 70 -2.66 4.80 10.60
CA ILE A 70 -3.08 3.49 11.14
C ILE A 70 -2.14 2.40 10.66
N SER A 71 -1.82 2.38 9.36
CA SER A 71 -0.89 1.40 8.77
C SER A 71 0.50 1.48 9.39
N THR A 72 0.96 2.69 9.68
CA THR A 72 2.25 2.95 10.31
C THR A 72 2.29 2.45 11.76
N LEU A 73 1.23 2.71 12.55
CA LEU A 73 1.11 2.22 13.93
C LEU A 73 1.07 0.69 13.99
N LEU A 74 0.34 0.06 13.06
CA LEU A 74 0.33 -1.40 12.91
C LEU A 74 1.71 -1.97 12.62
N GLU A 75 2.45 -1.34 11.72
CA GLU A 75 3.78 -1.78 11.33
C GLU A 75 4.76 -1.71 12.51
N ILE A 76 4.72 -0.61 13.27
CA ILE A 76 5.50 -0.47 14.51
C ILE A 76 5.15 -1.58 15.49
N SER A 77 3.86 -1.82 15.74
CA SER A 77 3.42 -2.86 16.65
C SER A 77 3.89 -4.26 16.24
N LYS A 78 3.85 -4.58 14.93
CA LYS A 78 4.36 -5.85 14.39
C LYS A 78 5.88 -5.98 14.52
N LEU A 79 6.61 -4.89 14.33
CA LEU A 79 8.06 -4.83 14.52
C LEU A 79 8.43 -5.04 16.00
N ASP A 80 7.73 -4.36 16.93
CA ASP A 80 7.96 -4.47 18.37
C ASP A 80 7.72 -5.89 18.90
N ALA A 81 6.72 -6.56 18.37
CA ALA A 81 6.41 -7.94 18.75
C ALA A 81 7.26 -9.00 18.05
N GLY A 82 8.21 -8.59 17.19
CA GLY A 82 8.97 -9.55 16.36
C GLY A 82 8.10 -10.36 15.39
N ALA A 83 6.86 -9.92 15.15
CA ALA A 83 5.90 -10.60 14.29
C ALA A 83 6.16 -10.33 12.80
N LEU A 84 6.92 -9.27 12.48
CA LEU A 84 7.34 -9.00 11.12
C LEU A 84 8.56 -9.85 10.78
N ARG A 85 8.40 -10.79 9.84
CA ARG A 85 9.50 -11.60 9.32
C ARG A 85 9.93 -11.06 7.96
N ALA A 86 11.24 -10.94 7.75
CA ALA A 86 11.79 -10.62 6.45
C ALA A 86 11.60 -11.80 5.48
N GLU A 87 11.26 -11.50 4.24
CA GLU A 87 11.18 -12.46 3.12
C GLU A 87 12.32 -12.16 2.12
N PRO A 88 13.58 -12.52 2.43
CA PRO A 88 14.70 -12.17 1.57
C PRO A 88 14.62 -12.89 0.23
N LYS A 89 14.92 -12.14 -0.84
CA LYS A 89 15.00 -12.60 -2.22
C LYS A 89 16.27 -12.10 -2.87
N THR A 90 16.78 -12.84 -3.83
CA THR A 90 17.89 -12.39 -4.66
C THR A 90 17.33 -11.70 -5.89
N PHE A 91 17.64 -10.41 -6.08
CA PHE A 91 17.08 -9.64 -7.20
C PHE A 91 18.07 -8.58 -7.71
N ALA A 92 17.84 -8.12 -8.94
CA ALA A 92 18.56 -6.98 -9.50
C ALA A 92 18.06 -5.68 -8.85
N LEU A 93 18.93 -4.98 -8.13
CA LEU A 93 18.58 -3.73 -7.44
C LEU A 93 18.11 -2.64 -8.40
N THR A 94 18.57 -2.69 -9.66
CA THR A 94 18.16 -1.78 -10.74
C THR A 94 16.65 -1.79 -10.99
N GLU A 95 15.96 -2.90 -10.80
CA GLU A 95 14.49 -2.98 -10.97
C GLU A 95 13.78 -2.14 -9.91
N LEU A 96 14.13 -2.31 -8.64
CA LEU A 96 13.57 -1.53 -7.53
C LEU A 96 13.93 -0.05 -7.65
N PHE A 97 15.21 0.22 -7.97
CA PHE A 97 15.73 1.56 -8.15
C PHE A 97 15.02 2.31 -9.29
N GLY A 98 14.82 1.66 -10.43
CA GLY A 98 14.14 2.24 -11.58
C GLY A 98 12.67 2.60 -11.28
N GLN A 99 11.94 1.71 -10.59
CA GLN A 99 10.56 1.98 -10.17
C GLN A 99 10.47 3.20 -9.24
N LEU A 100 11.32 3.26 -8.22
CA LEU A 100 11.37 4.40 -7.30
C LEU A 100 11.79 5.69 -7.99
N SER A 101 12.78 5.62 -8.90
CA SER A 101 13.22 6.80 -9.65
C SER A 101 12.11 7.40 -10.51
N GLN A 102 11.31 6.56 -11.18
CA GLN A 102 10.18 7.04 -11.98
C GLN A 102 9.07 7.65 -11.10
N GLU A 103 8.75 6.99 -9.97
CA GLU A 103 7.75 7.46 -9.02
C GLU A 103 8.11 8.85 -8.45
N PHE A 104 9.34 9.01 -7.99
CA PHE A 104 9.78 10.23 -7.31
C PHE A 104 10.22 11.35 -8.26
N GLN A 105 10.56 11.04 -9.51
CA GLN A 105 10.81 12.03 -10.55
C GLN A 105 9.57 12.89 -10.79
N LEU A 106 8.39 12.27 -10.93
CA LEU A 106 7.12 13.00 -11.14
C LEU A 106 6.78 13.91 -9.95
N ILE A 107 7.00 13.43 -8.72
CA ILE A 107 6.75 14.23 -7.52
C ILE A 107 7.73 15.41 -7.43
N ALA A 108 8.98 15.20 -7.80
CA ALA A 108 10.00 16.25 -7.81
C ALA A 108 9.68 17.37 -8.83
N GLU A 109 9.23 16.99 -10.04
CA GLU A 109 8.82 17.93 -11.09
C GLU A 109 7.66 18.79 -10.62
N GLN A 110 6.64 18.23 -9.96
CA GLN A 110 5.51 18.99 -9.40
C GLN A 110 5.92 19.99 -8.31
N ARG A 111 7.10 19.80 -7.70
CA ARG A 111 7.63 20.65 -6.63
C ARG A 111 8.79 21.55 -7.08
N ASP A 112 9.08 21.55 -8.38
CA ASP A 112 10.20 22.29 -8.96
C ASP A 112 11.58 21.93 -8.33
N ILE A 113 11.76 20.63 -8.02
CA ILE A 113 13.01 20.10 -7.45
C ILE A 113 13.75 19.29 -8.51
N ARG A 114 15.05 19.53 -8.65
CA ARG A 114 15.92 18.77 -9.58
C ARG A 114 16.23 17.39 -9.01
N PHE A 115 15.60 16.36 -9.55
CA PHE A 115 15.84 14.98 -9.15
C PHE A 115 16.87 14.32 -10.09
N LYS A 116 17.88 13.67 -9.53
CA LYS A 116 18.90 12.91 -10.27
C LYS A 116 18.98 11.48 -9.74
N ALA A 117 18.92 10.50 -10.63
CA ALA A 117 19.06 9.09 -10.29
C ALA A 117 20.34 8.52 -10.95
N ARG A 118 21.17 7.81 -10.17
CA ARG A 118 22.39 7.15 -10.64
C ARG A 118 22.42 5.71 -10.21
N SER A 119 22.06 4.82 -11.12
CA SER A 119 22.01 3.37 -10.89
C SER A 119 23.35 2.69 -11.19
N ARG A 120 23.49 1.47 -10.65
CA ARG A 120 24.52 0.50 -10.99
C ARG A 120 23.91 -0.89 -11.07
N ASP A 121 24.37 -1.72 -12.00
CA ASP A 121 23.93 -3.10 -12.11
C ASP A 121 24.55 -3.94 -11.00
N VAL A 122 23.76 -4.21 -9.99
CA VAL A 122 24.16 -4.99 -8.83
C VAL A 122 23.01 -5.90 -8.40
N ILE A 123 23.38 -7.09 -7.93
CA ILE A 123 22.44 -8.07 -7.37
C ILE A 123 22.58 -8.03 -5.85
N VAL A 124 21.45 -8.12 -5.16
CA VAL A 124 21.36 -8.10 -3.71
C VAL A 124 20.50 -9.25 -3.21
N HIS A 125 20.71 -9.65 -1.96
CA HIS A 125 19.88 -10.62 -1.27
C HIS A 125 19.29 -9.97 -0.01
N THR A 126 18.04 -9.56 -0.09
CA THR A 126 17.31 -8.89 1.00
C THR A 126 15.81 -8.89 0.70
N ASP A 127 14.98 -8.39 1.62
CA ASP A 127 13.55 -8.24 1.38
C ASP A 127 13.27 -6.99 0.52
N PRO A 128 12.77 -7.15 -0.73
CA PRO A 128 12.53 -6.03 -1.63
C PRO A 128 11.40 -5.10 -1.18
N LYS A 129 10.41 -5.62 -0.42
CA LYS A 129 9.28 -4.82 0.07
C LYS A 129 9.73 -3.90 1.22
N LEU A 130 10.48 -4.46 2.17
CA LEU A 130 11.02 -3.71 3.31
C LEU A 130 12.08 -2.71 2.86
N LEU A 131 12.97 -3.10 1.95
CA LEU A 131 13.96 -2.19 1.37
C LEU A 131 13.29 -1.04 0.63
N ARG A 132 12.26 -1.31 -0.19
CA ARG A 132 11.46 -0.28 -0.85
C ARG A 132 10.89 0.72 0.16
N ARG A 133 10.34 0.24 1.27
CA ARG A 133 9.75 1.07 2.33
C ARG A 133 10.75 2.06 2.91
N VAL A 134 11.96 1.59 3.22
CA VAL A 134 13.04 2.44 3.73
C VAL A 134 13.42 3.52 2.71
N LEU A 135 13.61 3.12 1.45
CA LEU A 135 14.01 4.06 0.39
C LEU A 135 12.91 5.07 0.07
N GLN A 136 11.64 4.67 0.06
CA GLN A 136 10.50 5.58 -0.11
C GLN A 136 10.46 6.63 1.02
N ASN A 137 10.74 6.24 2.26
CA ASN A 137 10.77 7.18 3.36
C ASN A 137 11.91 8.20 3.19
N PHE A 138 13.11 7.77 2.80
CA PHE A 138 14.23 8.69 2.56
C PHE A 138 13.95 9.65 1.41
N LEU A 139 13.43 9.16 0.29
CA LEU A 139 13.07 9.96 -0.88
C LEU A 139 11.94 10.95 -0.57
N SER A 140 10.92 10.50 0.16
CA SER A 140 9.82 11.36 0.61
C SER A 140 10.32 12.48 1.53
N ASN A 141 11.21 12.17 2.48
CA ASN A 141 11.80 13.17 3.34
C ASN A 141 12.68 14.14 2.54
N ALA A 142 13.54 13.65 1.65
CA ALA A 142 14.38 14.49 0.81
C ALA A 142 13.56 15.51 0.02
N LEU A 143 12.47 15.08 -0.66
CA LEU A 143 11.59 15.99 -1.40
C LEU A 143 10.75 16.89 -0.49
N ARG A 144 10.46 16.47 0.73
CA ARG A 144 9.67 17.26 1.69
C ARG A 144 10.47 18.45 2.23
N TYR A 145 11.73 18.21 2.55
CA TYR A 145 12.57 19.20 3.23
C TYR A 145 13.48 19.99 2.28
N THR A 146 13.46 19.67 0.99
CA THR A 146 14.09 20.47 -0.06
C THR A 146 13.13 21.53 -0.55
N GLU A 147 13.64 22.77 -0.66
CA GLU A 147 12.88 23.89 -1.22
C GLU A 147 12.81 23.82 -2.75
N PRO A 148 11.86 24.54 -3.39
CA PRO A 148 11.84 24.69 -4.83
C PRO A 148 13.20 25.11 -5.39
N HIS A 149 13.56 24.63 -6.58
CA HIS A 149 14.86 24.78 -7.24
C HIS A 149 16.02 24.05 -6.56
N GLY A 150 15.82 23.36 -5.43
CA GLY A 150 16.79 22.49 -4.78
C GLY A 150 17.07 21.22 -5.58
N GLN A 151 17.90 20.34 -5.02
CA GLN A 151 18.31 19.10 -5.68
C GLN A 151 18.16 17.90 -4.75
N VAL A 152 17.77 16.76 -5.34
CA VAL A 152 17.78 15.45 -4.70
C VAL A 152 18.55 14.48 -5.60
N LEU A 153 19.51 13.75 -5.02
CA LEU A 153 20.27 12.69 -5.70
C LEU A 153 19.94 11.35 -5.06
N PHE A 154 19.43 10.41 -5.85
CA PHE A 154 19.27 9.01 -5.51
C PHE A 154 20.35 8.20 -6.21
N ALA A 155 21.22 7.49 -5.48
CA ALA A 155 22.37 6.85 -6.08
C ALA A 155 22.70 5.49 -5.46
N ILE A 156 23.21 4.58 -6.32
CA ILE A 156 23.84 3.32 -5.92
C ILE A 156 25.35 3.46 -6.16
N ARG A 157 26.15 3.20 -5.13
CA ARG A 157 27.61 3.15 -5.22
C ARG A 157 28.14 1.82 -4.72
N THR A 158 29.22 1.35 -5.32
CA THR A 158 29.91 0.11 -4.91
C THR A 158 31.14 0.45 -4.07
N PHE A 159 31.34 -0.25 -2.96
CA PHE A 159 32.47 -0.15 -2.06
C PHE A 159 33.02 -1.54 -1.78
N GLY A 160 33.94 -2.02 -2.61
CA GLY A 160 34.46 -3.37 -2.49
C GLY A 160 33.33 -4.41 -2.60
N PRO A 161 33.14 -5.27 -1.56
CA PRO A 161 32.08 -6.27 -1.54
C PRO A 161 30.70 -5.70 -1.24
N ASP A 162 30.64 -4.45 -0.78
CA ASP A 162 29.40 -3.82 -0.33
C ASP A 162 28.86 -2.83 -1.37
N ILE A 163 27.58 -2.57 -1.23
CA ILE A 163 26.85 -1.55 -1.98
C ILE A 163 26.35 -0.52 -1.00
N ARG A 164 26.40 0.75 -1.40
CA ARG A 164 25.75 1.83 -0.69
C ARG A 164 24.65 2.42 -1.53
N ILE A 165 23.43 2.39 -1.02
CA ILE A 165 22.28 3.12 -1.58
C ILE A 165 22.15 4.40 -0.77
N GLU A 166 22.15 5.54 -1.44
CA GLU A 166 22.14 6.83 -0.79
C GLU A 166 21.14 7.80 -1.43
N VAL A 167 20.49 8.58 -0.57
CA VAL A 167 19.64 9.70 -0.92
C VAL A 167 20.25 10.96 -0.32
N TRP A 168 20.56 11.92 -1.18
CA TRP A 168 21.09 13.22 -0.81
C TRP A 168 20.07 14.29 -1.15
N ASP A 169 19.93 15.27 -0.29
CA ASP A 169 19.12 16.45 -0.54
C ASP A 169 19.92 17.74 -0.22
N THR A 170 19.51 18.84 -0.82
CA THR A 170 20.00 20.18 -0.53
C THR A 170 19.00 20.97 0.31
N GLY A 171 18.29 20.28 1.20
CA GLY A 171 17.27 20.86 2.05
C GLY A 171 17.85 21.63 3.24
N ILE A 172 16.99 21.91 4.21
CA ILE A 172 17.34 22.68 5.41
C ILE A 172 18.46 22.05 6.23
N GLY A 173 18.68 20.73 6.11
CA GLY A 173 19.60 19.99 6.95
C GLY A 173 19.17 19.92 8.42
N MET A 174 20.05 19.37 9.26
CA MET A 174 19.79 19.12 10.68
C MET A 174 21.04 19.49 11.51
N HIS A 175 20.80 19.96 12.72
CA HIS A 175 21.89 20.22 13.65
C HIS A 175 22.54 18.91 14.15
N PRO A 176 23.86 18.85 14.38
CA PRO A 176 24.53 17.64 14.87
C PRO A 176 23.92 17.08 16.15
N ASP A 177 23.47 17.94 17.05
CA ASP A 177 22.86 17.57 18.34
C ASP A 177 21.52 16.87 18.17
N ASP A 178 20.84 17.07 17.04
CA ASP A 178 19.56 16.45 16.74
C ASP A 178 19.71 15.05 16.14
N LEU A 179 20.84 14.76 15.48
CA LEU A 179 21.06 13.50 14.76
C LEU A 179 20.84 12.23 15.59
N PRO A 180 21.23 12.14 16.88
CA PRO A 180 20.97 10.96 17.69
C PRO A 180 19.48 10.67 17.87
N SER A 181 18.67 11.70 17.84
CA SER A 181 17.25 11.66 18.19
C SER A 181 16.28 11.69 17.02
N ILE A 182 16.75 11.81 15.77
CA ILE A 182 15.87 11.79 14.59
C ILE A 182 15.19 10.44 14.36
N PHE A 183 15.68 9.39 15.00
CA PHE A 183 15.12 8.04 14.97
C PHE A 183 14.14 7.76 16.10
N ASP A 184 13.95 8.71 17.05
CA ASP A 184 12.96 8.60 18.11
C ASP A 184 11.55 8.73 17.53
N GLU A 185 10.61 7.97 18.10
CA GLU A 185 9.21 8.01 17.67
C GLU A 185 8.57 9.36 18.00
N PHE A 186 7.72 9.84 17.11
CA PHE A 186 6.99 11.09 17.23
C PHE A 186 7.86 12.34 17.33
N LYS A 187 9.18 12.21 17.26
CA LYS A 187 10.08 13.35 17.31
C LYS A 187 10.12 14.08 15.98
N ARG A 188 9.96 15.39 16.06
CA ARG A 188 10.08 16.32 14.95
C ARG A 188 11.03 17.43 15.36
N LEU A 189 11.92 17.82 14.46
CA LEU A 189 12.79 18.96 14.69
C LEU A 189 11.96 20.24 14.54
N SER A 190 11.88 21.01 15.63
CA SER A 190 10.86 22.07 15.82
C SER A 190 11.23 23.42 15.24
N GLU A 191 12.40 23.63 14.65
CA GLU A 191 12.87 24.95 14.30
C GLU A 191 12.76 25.28 12.81
N GLY A 192 11.97 26.29 12.49
CA GLY A 192 12.18 27.21 11.38
C GLY A 192 11.26 27.13 10.18
N ILE A 193 10.27 26.22 10.07
CA ILE A 193 9.37 26.26 8.91
C ILE A 193 7.92 26.22 9.36
N GLN A 194 7.26 27.38 9.31
CA GLN A 194 5.79 27.55 9.27
C GLN A 194 5.22 27.01 7.95
N THR A 195 5.59 25.80 7.57
CA THR A 195 4.94 25.12 6.46
C THR A 195 4.13 23.97 7.01
N GLU A 196 2.88 23.87 6.59
CA GLU A 196 1.89 22.81 6.85
C GLU A 196 2.34 21.40 6.44
N LYS A 197 3.64 21.09 6.57
CA LYS A 197 4.21 19.80 6.13
C LYS A 197 3.89 18.72 7.17
N LYS A 198 2.67 18.19 7.07
CA LYS A 198 2.15 17.08 7.87
C LYS A 198 3.06 15.86 7.78
N GLY A 199 3.58 15.40 8.92
CA GLY A 199 4.32 14.14 9.08
C GLY A 199 4.37 13.78 10.55
N LEU A 200 4.20 12.48 10.86
CA LEU A 200 4.04 11.97 12.23
C LEU A 200 5.34 11.83 13.03
N GLY A 201 6.49 11.97 12.38
CA GLY A 201 7.77 11.67 13.03
C GLY A 201 8.05 10.17 13.23
N LEU A 202 7.33 9.29 12.49
CA LEU A 202 7.47 7.83 12.63
C LEU A 202 8.31 7.20 11.50
N GLY A 203 8.50 7.89 10.39
CA GLY A 203 9.13 7.31 9.21
C GLY A 203 10.58 6.86 9.45
N LEU A 204 11.40 7.68 10.07
CA LEU A 204 12.81 7.36 10.33
C LEU A 204 12.97 6.28 11.40
N SER A 205 12.16 6.26 12.45
CA SER A 205 12.17 5.20 13.47
C SER A 205 11.84 3.84 12.86
N ILE A 206 10.84 3.77 11.98
CA ILE A 206 10.50 2.57 11.23
C ILE A 206 11.63 2.16 10.29
N SER A 207 12.22 3.12 9.55
CA SER A 207 13.34 2.82 8.66
C SER A 207 14.52 2.23 9.40
N LYS A 208 14.84 2.73 10.59
CA LYS A 208 15.89 2.18 11.43
C LYS A 208 15.58 0.75 11.86
N ARG A 209 14.37 0.49 12.36
CA ARG A 209 13.95 -0.87 12.78
C ARG A 209 13.93 -1.87 11.61
N ILE A 210 13.49 -1.45 10.43
CA ILE A 210 13.57 -2.28 9.23
C ILE A 210 15.02 -2.57 8.86
N CYS A 211 15.91 -1.57 8.91
CA CYS A 211 17.33 -1.79 8.67
C CYS A 211 17.93 -2.77 9.67
N ASP A 212 17.61 -2.63 10.95
CA ASP A 212 18.06 -3.53 12.02
C ASP A 212 17.53 -4.96 11.78
N LEU A 213 16.26 -5.14 11.40
CA LEU A 213 15.65 -6.43 11.03
C LEU A 213 16.34 -7.09 9.82
N LEU A 214 16.73 -6.28 8.82
CA LEU A 214 17.39 -6.76 7.61
C LEU A 214 18.92 -6.89 7.76
N GLY A 215 19.49 -6.53 8.91
CA GLY A 215 20.93 -6.51 9.14
C GLY A 215 21.67 -5.44 8.31
N LEU A 216 20.98 -4.36 7.92
CA LEU A 216 21.53 -3.29 7.09
C LEU A 216 22.10 -2.15 7.94
N ARG A 217 23.28 -1.67 7.55
CA ARG A 217 23.88 -0.52 8.24
C ARG A 217 23.32 0.79 7.68
N LEU A 218 22.56 1.50 8.51
CA LEU A 218 22.04 2.85 8.22
C LEU A 218 23.03 3.92 8.71
N THR A 219 23.27 4.91 7.87
CA THR A 219 24.10 6.09 8.22
C THR A 219 23.40 7.37 7.77
N VAL A 220 23.59 8.43 8.57
CA VAL A 220 23.09 9.77 8.27
C VAL A 220 24.21 10.78 8.42
N HIS A 221 24.26 11.74 7.51
CA HIS A 221 25.10 12.93 7.59
C HIS A 221 24.22 14.13 7.22
N SER A 222 24.26 15.16 8.02
CA SER A 222 23.50 16.38 7.77
C SER A 222 24.17 17.57 8.39
N HIS A 223 23.99 18.74 7.75
CA HIS A 223 24.44 20.03 8.27
C HIS A 223 23.35 21.07 7.98
N PRO A 224 23.05 21.98 8.92
CA PRO A 224 22.10 23.05 8.71
C PRO A 224 22.43 23.86 7.46
N GLY A 225 21.40 24.14 6.64
CA GLY A 225 21.51 24.94 5.42
C GLY A 225 22.22 24.27 4.23
N THR A 226 22.75 23.05 4.38
CA THR A 226 23.43 22.33 3.29
C THR A 226 22.71 21.08 2.83
N GLY A 227 21.80 20.54 3.65
CA GLY A 227 21.00 19.37 3.37
C GLY A 227 21.43 18.12 4.13
N SER A 228 20.90 16.98 3.71
CA SER A 228 21.10 15.70 4.38
C SER A 228 21.48 14.59 3.39
N ARG A 229 22.16 13.56 3.94
CA ARG A 229 22.45 12.30 3.25
C ARG A 229 22.04 11.13 4.13
N PHE A 230 21.09 10.35 3.69
CA PHE A 230 20.75 9.06 4.26
C PHE A 230 21.33 7.95 3.38
N ALA A 231 21.99 6.98 3.99
CA ALA A 231 22.59 5.87 3.24
C ALA A 231 22.43 4.55 3.99
N ILE A 232 22.18 3.49 3.22
CA ILE A 232 22.18 2.10 3.68
C ILE A 232 23.27 1.33 2.97
N MET A 233 23.95 0.46 3.73
CA MET A 233 24.94 -0.46 3.22
C MET A 233 24.43 -1.88 3.30
N LEU A 234 24.62 -2.64 2.23
CA LEU A 234 24.26 -4.05 2.11
C LEU A 234 25.28 -4.79 1.25
N PRO A 235 25.50 -6.10 1.50
CA PRO A 235 26.46 -6.88 0.73
C PRO A 235 25.93 -7.14 -0.69
N ARG A 236 26.84 -7.23 -1.66
CA ARG A 236 26.53 -7.72 -3.00
C ARG A 236 26.23 -9.23 -2.93
N SER A 237 25.27 -9.66 -3.73
CA SER A 237 25.00 -11.09 -3.94
C SER A 237 25.58 -11.55 -5.27
N ALA A 238 26.08 -12.77 -5.31
CA ALA A 238 26.50 -13.46 -6.53
C ALA A 238 25.39 -14.38 -7.09
N GLY A 239 24.22 -14.42 -6.45
CA GLY A 239 23.11 -15.29 -6.85
C GLY A 239 22.46 -14.86 -8.16
N GLN A 240 21.67 -15.75 -8.76
CA GLN A 240 20.86 -15.39 -9.93
C GLN A 240 19.66 -14.54 -9.48
N PRO A 241 19.39 -13.42 -10.17
CA PRO A 241 18.29 -12.55 -9.78
C PRO A 241 16.93 -13.15 -10.16
N GLU A 242 16.01 -13.16 -9.20
CA GLU A 242 14.59 -13.40 -9.45
C GLU A 242 13.93 -12.09 -9.91
N PRO A 243 13.05 -12.12 -10.91
CA PRO A 243 12.35 -10.92 -11.34
C PRO A 243 11.42 -10.43 -10.22
N LEU A 244 11.52 -9.16 -9.88
CA LEU A 244 10.53 -8.51 -9.04
C LEU A 244 9.23 -8.41 -9.85
N ASN A 245 8.13 -8.97 -9.31
CA ASN A 245 6.84 -8.93 -9.97
C ASN A 245 6.53 -7.49 -10.43
N LYS A 246 6.52 -7.27 -11.74
CA LYS A 246 6.09 -6.02 -12.34
C LYS A 246 4.62 -5.82 -11.96
N ARG A 247 4.33 -4.93 -11.02
CA ARG A 247 3.00 -4.34 -10.97
C ARG A 247 2.80 -3.69 -12.32
N GLN A 248 2.02 -4.30 -13.18
CA GLN A 248 1.51 -3.65 -14.37
C GLN A 248 0.71 -2.45 -13.90
N SER A 249 1.29 -1.28 -14.03
CA SER A 249 0.52 -0.04 -13.96
C SER A 249 -0.37 -0.04 -15.19
N PRO A 250 -1.68 -0.09 -15.05
CA PRO A 250 -2.54 -0.02 -16.22
C PRO A 250 -2.46 1.41 -16.77
N ARG A 251 -1.76 1.61 -17.87
CA ARG A 251 -2.00 2.76 -18.74
C ARG A 251 -3.32 2.53 -19.45
N GLY A 252 -4.42 2.82 -18.75
CA GLY A 252 -5.76 2.79 -19.31
C GLY A 252 -6.19 4.20 -19.64
N GLN A 253 -6.50 4.45 -20.90
CA GLN A 253 -7.26 5.62 -21.33
C GLN A 253 -8.56 5.67 -20.51
N LEU A 254 -8.84 6.83 -19.93
CA LEU A 254 -10.08 7.15 -19.25
C LEU A 254 -11.24 7.10 -20.26
N LEU A 255 -11.90 5.96 -20.37
CA LEU A 255 -13.19 5.88 -21.04
C LEU A 255 -14.25 6.37 -20.07
N THR A 256 -15.02 7.36 -20.46
CA THR A 256 -16.23 7.78 -19.76
C THR A 256 -17.23 6.62 -19.76
N GLN A 257 -17.57 6.10 -18.58
CA GLN A 257 -18.52 5.00 -18.31
C GLN A 257 -18.18 3.63 -18.97
N PRO A 258 -17.04 3.00 -18.59
CA PRO A 258 -16.60 1.73 -19.22
C PRO A 258 -17.46 0.52 -18.84
N LEU A 259 -18.37 0.63 -17.87
CA LEU A 259 -19.14 -0.47 -17.30
C LEU A 259 -20.65 -0.42 -17.62
N THR A 260 -21.05 0.44 -18.54
CA THR A 260 -22.47 0.58 -18.92
C THR A 260 -23.08 -0.76 -19.34
N GLY A 261 -24.19 -1.12 -18.69
CA GLY A 261 -24.92 -2.37 -18.94
C GLY A 261 -24.25 -3.64 -18.42
N ARG A 262 -23.15 -3.53 -17.67
CA ARG A 262 -22.50 -4.66 -17.00
C ARG A 262 -23.11 -4.90 -15.63
N THR A 263 -23.29 -6.16 -15.25
CA THR A 263 -23.80 -6.53 -13.94
C THR A 263 -22.67 -7.10 -13.08
N ILE A 264 -22.46 -6.51 -11.92
CA ILE A 264 -21.38 -6.84 -10.98
C ILE A 264 -22.01 -7.23 -9.64
N LEU A 265 -21.59 -8.36 -9.08
CA LEU A 265 -21.96 -8.79 -7.74
C LEU A 265 -20.87 -8.35 -6.74
N VAL A 266 -21.28 -7.77 -5.63
CA VAL A 266 -20.39 -7.39 -4.53
C VAL A 266 -20.86 -8.09 -3.26
N ILE A 267 -19.97 -8.84 -2.60
CA ILE A 267 -20.21 -9.53 -1.33
C ILE A 267 -19.24 -8.98 -0.29
N ASP A 268 -19.79 -8.36 0.74
CA ASP A 268 -19.03 -7.82 1.87
C ASP A 268 -19.98 -7.74 3.07
N ASN A 269 -19.55 -8.09 4.26
CA ASN A 269 -20.38 -8.03 5.48
C ASN A 269 -20.61 -6.59 5.98
N ASP A 270 -19.81 -5.62 5.51
CA ASP A 270 -19.97 -4.22 5.86
C ASP A 270 -20.93 -3.50 4.89
N LYS A 271 -22.10 -3.13 5.40
CA LYS A 271 -23.13 -2.40 4.64
C LYS A 271 -22.66 -1.05 4.10
N ALA A 272 -21.74 -0.36 4.80
CA ALA A 272 -21.21 0.93 4.32
C ALA A 272 -20.31 0.71 3.13
N ILE A 273 -19.52 -0.35 3.09
CA ILE A 273 -18.70 -0.75 1.94
C ILE A 273 -19.61 -1.12 0.77
N LEU A 274 -20.66 -1.92 0.99
CA LEU A 274 -21.63 -2.26 -0.07
C LEU A 274 -22.27 -1.03 -0.69
N LEU A 275 -22.71 -0.07 0.13
CA LEU A 275 -23.29 1.20 -0.35
C LEU A 275 -22.24 2.04 -1.11
N GLY A 276 -21.02 2.12 -0.61
CA GLY A 276 -19.92 2.80 -1.28
C GLY A 276 -19.59 2.19 -2.64
N MET A 277 -19.55 0.86 -2.72
CA MET A 277 -19.33 0.13 -3.97
C MET A 277 -20.49 0.32 -4.95
N GLN A 278 -21.74 0.29 -4.48
CA GLN A 278 -22.91 0.60 -5.32
C GLN A 278 -22.81 2.00 -5.91
N SER A 279 -22.46 2.99 -5.08
CA SER A 279 -22.31 4.38 -5.51
C SER A 279 -21.21 4.54 -6.56
N LEU A 280 -20.03 3.95 -6.30
CA LEU A 280 -18.86 4.04 -7.17
C LEU A 280 -19.09 3.31 -8.52
N LEU A 281 -19.45 2.03 -8.47
CA LEU A 281 -19.63 1.20 -9.67
C LEU A 281 -20.85 1.65 -10.47
N GLY A 282 -21.92 2.08 -9.79
CA GLY A 282 -23.08 2.69 -10.43
C GLY A 282 -22.74 4.00 -11.16
N GLY A 283 -21.85 4.82 -10.59
CA GLY A 283 -21.27 6.00 -11.24
C GLY A 283 -20.51 5.65 -12.53
N TRP A 284 -19.92 4.46 -12.62
CA TRP A 284 -19.28 3.94 -13.84
C TRP A 284 -20.25 3.26 -14.83
N GLY A 285 -21.54 3.28 -14.52
CA GLY A 285 -22.60 2.75 -15.37
C GLY A 285 -22.92 1.27 -15.18
N ALA A 286 -22.39 0.62 -14.14
CA ALA A 286 -22.67 -0.78 -13.84
C ALA A 286 -23.99 -0.97 -13.10
N ASN A 287 -24.66 -2.12 -13.35
CA ASN A 287 -25.70 -2.65 -12.48
C ASN A 287 -25.05 -3.40 -11.34
N VAL A 288 -25.27 -2.98 -10.09
CA VAL A 288 -24.61 -3.54 -8.93
C VAL A 288 -25.59 -4.33 -8.09
N MET A 289 -25.29 -5.60 -7.89
CA MET A 289 -25.97 -6.46 -6.91
C MET A 289 -25.09 -6.57 -5.68
N THR A 290 -25.69 -6.56 -4.51
CA THR A 290 -24.97 -6.66 -3.24
C THR A 290 -25.54 -7.79 -2.41
N GLY A 291 -24.68 -8.41 -1.60
CA GLY A 291 -25.04 -9.40 -0.60
C GLY A 291 -24.06 -9.39 0.55
N THR A 292 -24.47 -9.91 1.68
CA THR A 292 -23.67 -9.92 2.91
C THR A 292 -23.01 -11.27 3.17
N ASP A 293 -23.50 -12.34 2.56
CA ASP A 293 -23.10 -13.71 2.84
C ASP A 293 -23.15 -14.63 1.62
N LEU A 294 -22.87 -15.91 1.83
CA LEU A 294 -22.87 -16.94 0.80
C LEU A 294 -24.28 -17.18 0.23
N GLU A 295 -25.34 -17.10 1.03
CA GLU A 295 -26.70 -17.36 0.56
C GLU A 295 -27.18 -16.22 -0.35
N ASP A 296 -26.88 -14.98 0.01
CA ASP A 296 -27.11 -13.82 -0.86
C ASP A 296 -26.38 -13.98 -2.20
N ALA A 297 -25.10 -14.42 -2.15
CA ALA A 297 -24.31 -14.66 -3.34
C ALA A 297 -24.91 -15.73 -4.26
N LYS A 298 -25.38 -16.86 -3.70
CA LYS A 298 -26.07 -17.92 -4.43
C LYS A 298 -27.37 -17.43 -5.05
N GLN A 299 -28.17 -16.69 -4.28
CA GLN A 299 -29.42 -16.14 -4.73
C GLN A 299 -29.24 -15.16 -5.87
N ALA A 300 -28.22 -14.26 -5.76
CA ALA A 300 -27.89 -13.31 -6.80
C ALA A 300 -27.56 -14.00 -8.15
N ILE A 301 -26.73 -15.04 -8.13
CA ILE A 301 -26.38 -15.78 -9.37
C ILE A 301 -27.57 -16.54 -9.94
N LYS A 302 -28.46 -17.09 -9.10
CA LYS A 302 -29.66 -17.81 -9.55
C LYS A 302 -30.70 -16.88 -10.17
N THR A 303 -30.92 -15.72 -9.54
CA THR A 303 -31.94 -14.75 -9.98
C THR A 303 -31.50 -13.89 -11.13
N GLN A 304 -30.18 -13.65 -11.25
CA GLN A 304 -29.64 -12.77 -12.28
C GLN A 304 -28.49 -13.44 -13.07
N PRO A 305 -28.84 -14.17 -14.14
CA PRO A 305 -27.83 -14.80 -15.01
C PRO A 305 -26.87 -13.82 -15.68
N ALA A 306 -27.22 -12.53 -15.66
CA ALA A 306 -26.44 -11.44 -16.28
C ALA A 306 -25.19 -11.01 -15.48
N VAL A 307 -24.98 -11.53 -14.25
CA VAL A 307 -23.76 -11.22 -13.46
C VAL A 307 -22.53 -11.69 -14.20
N GLN A 308 -21.56 -10.83 -14.43
CA GLN A 308 -20.36 -11.11 -15.23
C GLN A 308 -19.09 -11.17 -14.39
N VAL A 309 -19.09 -10.50 -13.23
CA VAL A 309 -17.97 -10.39 -12.31
C VAL A 309 -18.50 -10.42 -10.89
N ALA A 310 -17.76 -11.06 -9.98
CA ALA A 310 -18.01 -11.01 -8.53
C ALA A 310 -16.79 -10.44 -7.79
N LEU A 311 -17.05 -9.48 -6.92
CA LEU A 311 -16.10 -8.86 -5.98
C LEU A 311 -16.47 -9.35 -4.59
N ILE A 312 -15.57 -10.07 -3.92
CA ILE A 312 -15.91 -10.80 -2.70
C ILE A 312 -14.90 -10.46 -1.61
N ASP A 313 -15.36 -10.03 -0.45
CA ASP A 313 -14.49 -9.85 0.70
C ASP A 313 -13.97 -11.19 1.21
N TYR A 314 -12.72 -11.20 1.68
CA TYR A 314 -12.09 -12.42 2.20
C TYR A 314 -12.68 -12.85 3.55
N HIS A 315 -12.92 -11.88 4.45
CA HIS A 315 -13.50 -12.14 5.76
C HIS A 315 -14.98 -11.77 5.79
N LEU A 316 -15.83 -12.76 5.84
CA LEU A 316 -17.28 -12.59 6.02
C LEU A 316 -17.68 -12.95 7.46
N ASP A 317 -18.94 -12.68 7.82
CA ASP A 317 -19.46 -13.01 9.15
C ASP A 317 -19.46 -14.52 9.42
N ASP A 318 -19.56 -14.91 10.67
CA ASP A 318 -19.60 -16.30 11.16
C ASP A 318 -18.40 -17.16 10.78
N GLY A 319 -17.25 -16.53 10.50
CA GLY A 319 -16.01 -17.24 10.13
C GLY A 319 -15.99 -17.78 8.70
N ALA A 320 -16.97 -17.40 7.87
CA ALA A 320 -16.98 -17.74 6.46
C ALA A 320 -15.85 -17.00 5.70
N LEU A 321 -15.19 -17.69 4.79
CA LEU A 321 -14.12 -17.10 3.98
C LEU A 321 -14.61 -16.85 2.54
N GLY A 322 -14.18 -15.73 1.96
CA GLY A 322 -14.51 -15.38 0.59
C GLY A 322 -14.02 -16.39 -0.45
N VAL A 323 -12.98 -17.18 -0.14
CA VAL A 323 -12.52 -18.29 -0.98
C VAL A 323 -13.57 -19.38 -1.09
N ASP A 324 -14.32 -19.69 -0.03
CA ASP A 324 -15.40 -20.66 -0.03
C ASP A 324 -16.58 -20.17 -0.89
N VAL A 325 -16.90 -18.88 -0.77
CA VAL A 325 -17.91 -18.24 -1.62
C VAL A 325 -17.53 -18.35 -3.10
N ILE A 326 -16.27 -18.05 -3.45
CA ILE A 326 -15.77 -18.17 -4.82
C ILE A 326 -15.88 -19.61 -5.34
N ALA A 327 -15.49 -20.60 -4.52
CA ALA A 327 -15.57 -22.00 -4.89
C ALA A 327 -17.01 -22.41 -5.24
N VAL A 328 -17.97 -22.01 -4.41
CA VAL A 328 -19.41 -22.29 -4.64
C VAL A 328 -19.93 -21.55 -5.87
N LEU A 329 -19.63 -20.27 -6.06
CA LEU A 329 -20.07 -19.49 -7.20
C LEU A 329 -19.53 -20.06 -8.52
N ARG A 330 -18.28 -20.53 -8.53
CA ARG A 330 -17.69 -21.19 -9.70
C ARG A 330 -18.25 -22.56 -9.97
N ALA A 331 -18.63 -23.32 -8.95
CA ALA A 331 -19.36 -24.58 -9.14
C ALA A 331 -20.74 -24.35 -9.78
N LEU A 332 -21.40 -23.24 -9.43
CA LEU A 332 -22.68 -22.85 -10.04
C LEU A 332 -22.50 -22.26 -11.45
N ARG A 333 -21.37 -21.56 -11.67
CA ARG A 333 -21.11 -20.82 -12.89
C ARG A 333 -19.61 -20.67 -13.16
N GLY A 334 -19.06 -21.58 -13.94
CA GLY A 334 -17.63 -21.75 -14.18
C GLY A 334 -16.93 -20.58 -14.90
N ASP A 335 -17.68 -19.75 -15.64
CA ASP A 335 -17.17 -18.62 -16.42
C ASP A 335 -17.12 -17.28 -15.65
N LEU A 336 -17.53 -17.30 -14.36
CA LEU A 336 -17.58 -16.10 -13.53
C LEU A 336 -16.18 -15.63 -13.15
N ASP A 337 -15.83 -14.40 -13.55
CA ASP A 337 -14.60 -13.77 -13.07
C ASP A 337 -14.78 -13.30 -11.62
N CYS A 338 -13.91 -13.76 -10.73
CA CYS A 338 -13.96 -13.41 -9.31
C CYS A 338 -12.71 -12.66 -8.88
N ALA A 339 -12.90 -11.61 -8.06
CA ALA A 339 -11.83 -11.00 -7.31
C ALA A 339 -12.09 -11.12 -5.82
N LEU A 340 -11.03 -11.48 -5.09
CA LEU A 340 -10.98 -11.53 -3.64
C LEU A 340 -10.42 -10.22 -3.11
N ILE A 341 -11.17 -9.50 -2.29
CA ILE A 341 -10.77 -8.24 -1.68
C ILE A 341 -10.27 -8.54 -0.26
N THR A 342 -9.03 -8.16 0.09
CA THR A 342 -8.47 -8.53 1.38
C THR A 342 -7.36 -7.60 1.86
N ALA A 343 -7.23 -7.46 3.17
CA ALA A 343 -6.08 -6.87 3.84
C ALA A 343 -4.98 -7.91 4.14
N ASP A 344 -5.33 -9.20 4.12
CA ASP A 344 -4.39 -10.30 4.32
C ASP A 344 -3.44 -10.42 3.12
N ARG A 345 -2.17 -10.67 3.41
CA ARG A 345 -1.10 -10.80 2.42
C ARG A 345 -0.36 -12.13 2.57
N SER A 346 -0.92 -13.07 3.32
CA SER A 346 -0.33 -14.41 3.52
C SER A 346 -0.17 -15.14 2.19
N GLU A 347 0.86 -15.94 2.08
CA GLU A 347 1.08 -16.76 0.88
C GLU A 347 0.03 -17.86 0.77
N GLU A 348 -0.50 -18.34 1.89
CA GLU A 348 -1.59 -19.32 1.95
C GLU A 348 -2.85 -18.80 1.26
N MET A 349 -3.29 -17.58 1.62
CA MET A 349 -4.45 -16.94 0.99
C MET A 349 -4.23 -16.71 -0.51
N LYS A 350 -3.03 -16.26 -0.90
CA LYS A 350 -2.70 -16.06 -2.32
C LYS A 350 -2.70 -17.35 -3.11
N GLN A 351 -2.20 -18.43 -2.52
CA GLN A 351 -2.21 -19.74 -3.13
C GLN A 351 -3.63 -20.25 -3.32
N GLN A 352 -4.48 -20.15 -2.29
CA GLN A 352 -5.91 -20.51 -2.38
C GLN A 352 -6.63 -19.71 -3.47
N ALA A 353 -6.44 -18.39 -3.50
CA ALA A 353 -7.03 -17.55 -4.55
C ALA A 353 -6.56 -17.95 -5.95
N LYS A 354 -5.27 -18.28 -6.11
CA LYS A 354 -4.70 -18.74 -7.38
C LYS A 354 -5.26 -20.10 -7.84
N GLU A 355 -5.42 -21.04 -6.93
CA GLU A 355 -6.01 -22.35 -7.22
C GLU A 355 -7.46 -22.22 -7.71
N LEU A 356 -8.21 -21.29 -7.12
CA LEU A 356 -9.54 -20.92 -7.57
C LEU A 356 -9.52 -19.99 -8.79
N GLY A 357 -8.37 -19.59 -9.34
CA GLY A 357 -8.21 -18.65 -10.44
C GLY A 357 -8.78 -17.25 -10.15
N ALA A 358 -8.94 -16.88 -8.90
CA ALA A 358 -9.41 -15.57 -8.48
C ALA A 358 -8.26 -14.54 -8.47
N THR A 359 -8.60 -13.29 -8.75
CA THR A 359 -7.64 -12.18 -8.63
C THR A 359 -7.69 -11.60 -7.22
N VAL A 360 -6.53 -11.34 -6.61
CA VAL A 360 -6.47 -10.69 -5.29
C VAL A 360 -6.37 -9.17 -5.46
N LEU A 361 -7.30 -8.45 -4.85
CA LEU A 361 -7.30 -7.00 -4.72
C LEU A 361 -7.08 -6.63 -3.25
N ASN A 362 -6.05 -5.83 -2.98
CA ASN A 362 -5.68 -5.50 -1.60
C ASN A 362 -6.52 -4.34 -1.04
N LYS A 363 -6.97 -4.48 0.21
CA LYS A 363 -7.50 -3.35 1.01
C LYS A 363 -6.33 -2.46 1.49
N PRO A 364 -6.46 -1.13 1.51
CA PRO A 364 -7.60 -0.35 1.04
C PRO A 364 -7.76 -0.42 -0.48
N LEU A 365 -9.00 -0.60 -0.94
CA LEU A 365 -9.28 -0.78 -2.36
C LEU A 365 -9.12 0.54 -3.11
N LYS A 366 -8.17 0.60 -4.03
CA LYS A 366 -7.93 1.79 -4.85
C LYS A 366 -8.91 1.82 -6.03
N PRO A 367 -9.78 2.83 -6.16
CA PRO A 367 -10.77 2.90 -7.24
C PRO A 367 -10.19 2.76 -8.64
N ALA A 368 -9.04 3.41 -8.91
CA ALA A 368 -8.34 3.29 -10.19
C ALA A 368 -7.89 1.85 -10.52
N ALA A 369 -7.41 1.10 -9.52
CA ALA A 369 -7.00 -0.29 -9.69
C ALA A 369 -8.20 -1.20 -9.94
N LEU A 370 -9.30 -1.00 -9.21
CA LEU A 370 -10.56 -1.69 -9.40
C LEU A 370 -11.12 -1.45 -10.81
N ARG A 371 -11.19 -0.18 -11.22
CA ARG A 371 -11.68 0.21 -12.56
C ARG A 371 -10.88 -0.43 -13.68
N SER A 372 -9.55 -0.42 -13.56
CA SER A 372 -8.66 -1.05 -14.53
C SER A 372 -8.88 -2.56 -14.62
N TRP A 373 -8.96 -3.24 -13.48
CA TRP A 373 -9.20 -4.68 -13.43
C TRP A 373 -10.56 -5.04 -14.03
N LEU A 374 -11.63 -4.35 -13.66
CA LEU A 374 -12.97 -4.55 -14.23
C LEU A 374 -12.99 -4.34 -15.74
N THR A 375 -12.37 -3.25 -16.22
CA THR A 375 -12.30 -2.96 -17.66
C THR A 375 -11.56 -4.07 -18.40
N GLN A 376 -10.47 -4.59 -17.85
CA GLN A 376 -9.72 -5.69 -18.45
C GLN A 376 -10.55 -6.99 -18.50
N LYS A 377 -11.24 -7.35 -17.41
CA LYS A 377 -12.02 -8.59 -17.31
C LYS A 377 -13.28 -8.57 -18.14
N LEU A 378 -13.89 -7.42 -18.33
CA LEU A 378 -15.12 -7.24 -19.09
C LEU A 378 -14.85 -6.95 -20.56
N ARG A 379 -13.60 -6.70 -20.95
CA ARG A 379 -13.22 -6.45 -22.34
C ARG A 379 -13.49 -7.68 -23.20
N GLY A 380 -14.31 -7.53 -24.25
CA GLY A 380 -14.66 -8.60 -25.18
C GLY A 380 -15.76 -9.55 -24.70
N LYS A 381 -16.24 -9.44 -23.46
CA LYS A 381 -17.43 -10.18 -23.04
C LYS A 381 -18.68 -9.55 -23.66
N PRO A 382 -19.64 -10.34 -24.17
CA PRO A 382 -20.91 -9.81 -24.70
C PRO A 382 -21.67 -9.08 -23.57
N LEU A 383 -22.44 -8.06 -23.94
CA LEU A 383 -23.39 -7.46 -23.00
C LEU A 383 -24.47 -8.50 -22.68
N PRO A 384 -24.91 -8.61 -21.42
CA PRO A 384 -26.03 -9.46 -21.09
C PRO A 384 -27.25 -9.04 -21.91
N ARG A 385 -27.94 -10.03 -22.50
CA ARG A 385 -29.21 -9.76 -23.18
C ARG A 385 -30.20 -9.27 -22.14
N SER A 386 -30.78 -8.10 -22.36
CA SER A 386 -31.91 -7.65 -21.55
C SER A 386 -33.00 -8.69 -21.55
N PRO A 387 -33.63 -8.99 -20.39
CA PRO A 387 -34.74 -9.91 -20.31
C PRO A 387 -35.91 -9.45 -21.16
#